data_f0cf005c90034a062cdf1ad930899500
#
_entry.id   f0cf005c90034a062cdf1ad930899500
#
_cell.length_a   1.000
_cell.length_b   1.000
_cell.length_c   1.000
_cell.angle_alpha   90.00
_cell.angle_beta   90.00
_cell.angle_gamma   90.00
#
_symmetry.space_group_name_H-M   'P 1'
#
loop_
_entity.id
_entity.type
_entity.pdbx_description
1 polymer ?
#
loop_
_entity_poly.entity_id
_entity_poly.type
_entity_poly.pdbx_seq_one_letter_code
_entity_poly.pdbx_strand_id
1 'polypeptide(L)'
;VSRHPSAADFNRFFRGAVFGDYDIFSADSYADFVRRNDIELAAAVTRTAGRKTIGALAFGVRGRRAWFGLIGVDPKHRREGVARAMMDDAIAAVHARGVTHIELEISQRNAPTLAFAQGFGFEQRGELMVWARRARAGKVTALPMRRLREQAIAAIAQAPAACWQREPRSVALAMRFAHLDVPGAYAFVRTDDGFANVLDAGATDAASAAALLRALDMHVPQDLTLNNEPADSPLSRALGDAGWRVVERQYQMVHTL
;
A
#
# COMPACT_ATOMS: atom_id res chain seq x y z
N VAL A 1 20.67 -22.53 12.00
CA VAL A 1 19.59 -21.75 12.63
C VAL A 1 19.36 -20.56 11.73
N SER A 2 18.30 -20.59 10.92
CA SER A 2 17.92 -19.44 10.10
C SER A 2 17.49 -18.30 11.03
N ARG A 3 18.30 -17.28 11.13
CA ARG A 3 17.98 -16.09 11.89
C ARG A 3 16.97 -15.28 11.05
N HIS A 4 15.74 -15.18 11.53
CA HIS A 4 14.77 -14.29 10.89
C HIS A 4 15.34 -12.87 10.84
N PRO A 5 15.31 -12.18 9.69
CA PRO A 5 15.83 -10.83 9.59
C PRO A 5 15.06 -9.91 10.53
N SER A 6 15.79 -9.05 11.24
CA SER A 6 15.15 -7.99 12.01
C SER A 6 14.44 -6.99 11.09
N ALA A 7 13.52 -6.19 11.64
CA ALA A 7 12.92 -5.09 10.89
C ALA A 7 13.98 -4.14 10.27
N ALA A 8 15.08 -3.91 10.99
CA ALA A 8 16.21 -3.12 10.53
C ALA A 8 16.94 -3.77 9.34
N ASP A 9 17.12 -5.10 9.36
CA ASP A 9 17.76 -5.82 8.25
C ASP A 9 16.87 -5.82 7.01
N PHE A 10 15.56 -5.99 7.20
CA PHE A 10 14.57 -5.91 6.11
C PHE A 10 14.55 -4.52 5.49
N ASN A 11 14.46 -3.47 6.30
CA ASN A 11 14.48 -2.08 5.82
C ASN A 11 15.78 -1.78 5.06
N ARG A 12 16.94 -2.17 5.61
CA ARG A 12 18.24 -1.99 4.93
C ARG A 12 18.30 -2.73 3.60
N PHE A 13 17.78 -3.95 3.53
CA PHE A 13 17.74 -4.73 2.30
C PHE A 13 16.85 -4.05 1.24
N PHE A 14 15.62 -3.68 1.58
CA PHE A 14 14.72 -3.05 0.62
C PHE A 14 15.19 -1.68 0.17
N ARG A 15 15.74 -0.86 1.06
CA ARG A 15 16.36 0.44 0.68
C ARG A 15 17.49 0.28 -0.31
N GLY A 16 18.38 -0.70 -0.11
CA GLY A 16 19.54 -0.90 -0.98
C GLY A 16 19.26 -1.72 -2.24
N ALA A 17 18.40 -2.73 -2.17
CA ALA A 17 18.25 -3.70 -3.25
C ALA A 17 17.04 -3.45 -4.16
N VAL A 18 15.97 -2.84 -3.65
CA VAL A 18 14.71 -2.72 -4.37
C VAL A 18 14.47 -1.30 -4.85
N PHE A 19 14.69 -0.32 -3.99
CA PHE A 19 14.28 1.06 -4.21
C PHE A 19 15.45 2.01 -4.52
N GLY A 20 16.69 1.50 -4.53
CA GLY A 20 17.87 2.32 -4.80
C GLY A 20 18.03 3.44 -3.78
N ASP A 21 18.29 4.65 -4.25
CA ASP A 21 18.49 5.84 -3.41
C ASP A 21 17.17 6.45 -2.87
N TYR A 22 16.02 5.85 -3.18
CA TYR A 22 14.75 6.32 -2.64
C TYR A 22 14.61 5.93 -1.18
N ASP A 23 14.58 6.93 -0.31
CA ASP A 23 14.28 6.79 1.12
C ASP A 23 12.76 6.62 1.32
N ILE A 24 12.25 5.46 0.89
CA ILE A 24 10.79 5.19 0.90
C ILE A 24 10.27 5.08 2.32
N PHE A 25 11.10 4.59 3.24
CA PHE A 25 10.69 4.42 4.63
C PHE A 25 11.74 4.98 5.60
N SER A 26 11.35 5.93 6.44
CA SER A 26 12.00 6.10 7.74
C SER A 26 11.76 4.85 8.59
N ALA A 27 12.47 4.67 9.68
CA ALA A 27 12.24 3.54 10.59
C ALA A 27 10.78 3.47 11.08
N ASP A 28 10.21 4.62 11.41
CA ASP A 28 8.83 4.73 11.93
C ASP A 28 7.79 4.46 10.82
N SER A 29 8.00 4.98 9.61
CA SER A 29 7.09 4.72 8.49
C SER A 29 7.13 3.26 8.04
N TYR A 30 8.29 2.59 8.16
CA TYR A 30 8.40 1.16 7.90
C TYR A 30 7.65 0.32 8.96
N ALA A 31 7.82 0.65 10.23
CA ALA A 31 7.10 -0.04 11.31
C ALA A 31 5.58 0.13 11.18
N ASP A 32 5.13 1.33 10.80
CA ASP A 32 3.73 1.60 10.50
C ASP A 32 3.23 0.79 9.29
N PHE A 33 4.01 0.76 8.21
CA PHE A 33 3.69 -0.03 7.02
C PHE A 33 3.55 -1.53 7.35
N VAL A 34 4.49 -2.11 8.08
CA VAL A 34 4.46 -3.51 8.53
C VAL A 34 3.20 -3.80 9.34
N ARG A 35 2.93 -2.94 10.35
CA ARG A 35 1.78 -3.11 11.24
C ARG A 35 0.44 -2.99 10.50
N ARG A 36 0.28 -1.95 9.68
CA ARG A 36 -0.97 -1.67 8.96
C ARG A 36 -1.34 -2.74 7.95
N ASN A 37 -0.35 -3.42 7.42
CA ASN A 37 -0.56 -4.45 6.41
C ASN A 37 -0.52 -5.87 6.96
N ASP A 38 -0.53 -6.02 8.29
CA ASP A 38 -0.43 -7.32 8.98
C ASP A 38 0.77 -8.16 8.50
N ILE A 39 1.89 -7.50 8.16
CA ILE A 39 3.09 -8.20 7.69
C ILE A 39 3.76 -8.92 8.86
N GLU A 40 3.92 -10.22 8.71
CA GLU A 40 4.58 -11.08 9.67
C GLU A 40 6.07 -11.25 9.28
N LEU A 41 6.94 -10.38 9.77
CA LEU A 41 8.37 -10.44 9.43
C LEU A 41 9.03 -11.77 9.82
N ALA A 42 8.53 -12.44 10.88
CA ALA A 42 9.02 -13.77 11.28
C ALA A 42 8.67 -14.87 10.27
N ALA A 43 7.63 -14.68 9.47
CA ALA A 43 7.22 -15.60 8.40
C ALA A 43 7.76 -15.18 7.02
N ALA A 44 8.50 -14.08 6.93
CA ALA A 44 9.05 -13.61 5.67
C ALA A 44 10.05 -14.62 5.06
N VAL A 45 9.94 -14.82 3.76
CA VAL A 45 10.85 -15.68 3.01
C VAL A 45 12.11 -14.91 2.65
N THR A 46 13.27 -15.45 2.97
CA THR A 46 14.56 -14.83 2.64
C THR A 46 15.51 -15.79 1.96
N ARG A 47 16.45 -15.22 1.19
CA ARG A 47 17.59 -15.93 0.60
C ARG A 47 18.88 -15.23 0.99
N THR A 48 19.93 -16.02 1.24
CA THR A 48 21.24 -15.51 1.63
C THR A 48 22.36 -16.07 0.78
N ALA A 49 23.40 -15.27 0.56
CA ALA A 49 24.69 -15.70 0.05
C ALA A 49 25.71 -15.46 1.16
N GLY A 50 26.16 -16.56 1.79
CA GLY A 50 26.92 -16.48 3.03
C GLY A 50 26.12 -15.80 4.15
N ARG A 51 26.63 -14.67 4.66
CA ARG A 51 25.96 -13.89 5.73
C ARG A 51 25.07 -12.74 5.20
N LYS A 52 25.06 -12.52 3.87
CA LYS A 52 24.34 -11.39 3.25
C LYS A 52 22.99 -11.85 2.76
N THR A 53 21.92 -11.12 3.08
CA THR A 53 20.60 -11.29 2.45
C THR A 53 20.68 -10.82 1.00
N ILE A 54 20.30 -11.69 0.06
CA ILE A 54 20.25 -11.43 -1.38
C ILE A 54 18.85 -11.38 -1.94
N GLY A 55 17.86 -11.82 -1.18
CA GLY A 55 16.45 -11.76 -1.54
C GLY A 55 15.55 -11.80 -0.32
N ALA A 56 14.41 -11.11 -0.38
CA ALA A 56 13.41 -11.11 0.65
C ALA A 56 12.01 -10.90 0.06
N LEU A 57 11.02 -11.63 0.62
CA LEU A 57 9.60 -11.49 0.35
C LEU A 57 8.86 -11.46 1.68
N ALA A 58 8.05 -10.41 1.88
CA ALA A 58 7.21 -10.27 3.05
C ALA A 58 5.74 -10.16 2.66
N PHE A 59 4.88 -10.77 3.47
CA PHE A 59 3.46 -10.84 3.22
C PHE A 59 2.64 -10.66 4.49
N GLY A 60 1.39 -10.20 4.32
CA GLY A 60 0.36 -10.20 5.36
C GLY A 60 -0.70 -11.25 5.06
N VAL A 61 -1.39 -11.72 6.11
CA VAL A 61 -2.50 -12.69 5.97
C VAL A 61 -3.72 -12.19 6.72
N ARG A 62 -4.89 -12.21 6.06
CA ARG A 62 -6.22 -11.89 6.62
C ARG A 62 -7.22 -12.98 6.23
N GLY A 63 -7.54 -13.86 7.17
CA GLY A 63 -8.42 -14.99 6.91
C GLY A 63 -7.87 -15.87 5.79
N ARG A 64 -8.60 -15.99 4.67
CA ARG A 64 -8.20 -16.80 3.52
C ARG A 64 -7.48 -16.02 2.40
N ARG A 65 -7.07 -14.78 2.67
CA ARG A 65 -6.33 -13.94 1.71
C ARG A 65 -4.94 -13.63 2.25
N ALA A 66 -3.98 -13.54 1.34
CA ALA A 66 -2.64 -12.99 1.62
C ALA A 66 -2.36 -11.82 0.69
N TRP A 67 -1.55 -10.89 1.15
CA TRP A 67 -1.03 -9.79 0.37
C TRP A 67 0.50 -9.83 0.34
N PHE A 68 1.07 -9.93 -0.86
CA PHE A 68 2.51 -9.97 -1.07
C PHE A 68 3.02 -8.54 -1.33
N GLY A 69 3.26 -7.84 -0.23
CA GLY A 69 3.52 -6.40 -0.26
C GLY A 69 4.94 -5.98 -0.59
N LEU A 70 5.91 -6.84 -0.33
CA LEU A 70 7.32 -6.54 -0.55
C LEU A 70 8.03 -7.77 -1.10
N ILE A 71 8.59 -7.64 -2.30
CA ILE A 71 9.48 -8.64 -2.90
C ILE A 71 10.69 -7.93 -3.51
N GLY A 72 11.89 -8.44 -3.25
CA GLY A 72 13.10 -7.88 -3.82
C GLY A 72 14.25 -8.87 -3.89
N VAL A 73 15.12 -8.66 -4.89
CA VAL A 73 16.38 -9.40 -5.09
C VAL A 73 17.50 -8.41 -5.33
N ASP A 74 18.62 -8.59 -4.62
CA ASP A 74 19.86 -7.83 -4.83
C ASP A 74 20.19 -7.80 -6.34
N PRO A 75 20.41 -6.62 -6.95
CA PRO A 75 20.70 -6.51 -8.37
C PRO A 75 21.77 -7.45 -8.88
N LYS A 76 22.79 -7.75 -8.06
CA LYS A 76 23.89 -8.67 -8.42
C LYS A 76 23.48 -10.14 -8.48
N HIS A 77 22.32 -10.50 -7.90
CA HIS A 77 21.80 -11.86 -7.83
C HIS A 77 20.47 -12.01 -8.60
N ARG A 78 20.16 -11.05 -9.46
CA ARG A 78 19.00 -11.15 -10.36
C ARG A 78 19.27 -12.16 -11.46
N ARG A 79 18.19 -12.79 -11.96
CA ARG A 79 18.23 -13.83 -13.02
C ARG A 79 18.87 -15.16 -12.60
N GLU A 80 19.14 -15.36 -11.32
CA GLU A 80 19.65 -16.60 -10.73
C GLU A 80 18.54 -17.49 -10.12
N GLY A 81 17.26 -17.22 -10.41
CA GLY A 81 16.12 -17.97 -9.86
C GLY A 81 15.71 -17.59 -8.43
N VAL A 82 16.40 -16.64 -7.78
CA VAL A 82 16.16 -16.24 -6.39
C VAL A 82 14.72 -15.83 -6.14
N ALA A 83 14.15 -14.95 -6.99
CA ALA A 83 12.76 -14.51 -6.86
C ALA A 83 11.77 -15.66 -7.02
N ARG A 84 12.02 -16.59 -7.97
CA ARG A 84 11.16 -17.76 -8.21
C ARG A 84 11.12 -18.65 -6.96
N ALA A 85 12.27 -19.02 -6.44
CA ALA A 85 12.35 -19.86 -5.25
C ALA A 85 11.69 -19.21 -4.01
N MET A 86 11.76 -17.88 -3.86
CA MET A 86 11.04 -17.16 -2.79
C MET A 86 9.53 -17.15 -3.00
N MET A 87 9.07 -16.99 -4.24
CA MET A 87 7.64 -17.00 -4.55
C MET A 87 7.04 -18.38 -4.31
N ASP A 88 7.70 -19.45 -4.77
CA ASP A 88 7.28 -20.84 -4.53
C ASP A 88 7.14 -21.12 -3.03
N ASP A 89 8.14 -20.77 -2.23
CA ASP A 89 8.09 -20.96 -0.77
C ASP A 89 7.01 -20.11 -0.10
N ALA A 90 6.81 -18.86 -0.53
CA ALA A 90 5.81 -17.99 0.04
C ALA A 90 4.39 -18.49 -0.27
N ILE A 91 4.13 -18.92 -1.52
CA ILE A 91 2.86 -19.52 -1.93
C ILE A 91 2.60 -20.78 -1.10
N ALA A 92 3.57 -21.67 -0.96
CA ALA A 92 3.43 -22.88 -0.15
C ALA A 92 3.14 -22.54 1.33
N ALA A 93 3.84 -21.55 1.90
CA ALA A 93 3.67 -21.13 3.28
C ALA A 93 2.28 -20.55 3.56
N VAL A 94 1.72 -19.73 2.66
CA VAL A 94 0.38 -19.17 2.85
C VAL A 94 -0.71 -20.20 2.56
N HIS A 95 -0.51 -21.08 1.56
CA HIS A 95 -1.43 -22.19 1.27
C HIS A 95 -1.58 -23.15 2.46
N ALA A 96 -0.47 -23.50 3.10
CA ALA A 96 -0.48 -24.32 4.33
C ALA A 96 -1.27 -23.68 5.49
N ARG A 97 -1.51 -22.37 5.45
CA ARG A 97 -2.33 -21.61 6.41
C ARG A 97 -3.79 -21.47 5.99
N GLY A 98 -4.21 -22.14 4.90
CA GLY A 98 -5.57 -22.09 4.37
C GLY A 98 -5.91 -20.85 3.54
N VAL A 99 -4.89 -20.11 3.10
CA VAL A 99 -5.08 -19.02 2.14
C VAL A 99 -5.50 -19.58 0.79
N THR A 100 -6.45 -18.93 0.15
CA THR A 100 -6.97 -19.30 -1.18
C THR A 100 -6.76 -18.21 -2.23
N HIS A 101 -6.42 -17.00 -1.81
CA HIS A 101 -6.19 -15.88 -2.73
C HIS A 101 -4.97 -15.08 -2.28
N ILE A 102 -4.11 -14.76 -3.22
CA ILE A 102 -2.95 -13.90 -3.02
C ILE A 102 -3.14 -12.64 -3.86
N GLU A 103 -2.94 -11.49 -3.24
CA GLU A 103 -3.08 -10.17 -3.86
C GLU A 103 -1.73 -9.45 -3.86
N LEU A 104 -1.50 -8.62 -4.86
CA LEU A 104 -0.35 -7.70 -4.93
C LEU A 104 -0.62 -6.58 -5.93
N GLU A 105 0.12 -5.49 -5.82
CA GLU A 105 0.11 -4.38 -6.78
C GLU A 105 1.47 -4.32 -7.49
N ILE A 106 1.44 -4.12 -8.81
CA ILE A 106 2.64 -4.01 -9.66
C ILE A 106 2.59 -2.72 -10.45
N SER A 107 3.65 -1.92 -10.38
CA SER A 107 3.84 -0.76 -11.25
C SER A 107 3.70 -1.15 -12.72
N GLN A 108 2.87 -0.42 -13.48
CA GLN A 108 2.72 -0.63 -14.92
C GLN A 108 4.04 -0.42 -15.69
N ARG A 109 4.98 0.31 -15.10
CA ARG A 109 6.33 0.52 -15.66
C ARG A 109 7.27 -0.66 -15.42
N ASN A 110 6.90 -1.62 -14.57
CA ASN A 110 7.74 -2.76 -14.21
C ASN A 110 7.33 -4.03 -14.98
N ALA A 111 7.48 -4.00 -16.31
CA ALA A 111 7.14 -5.13 -17.17
C ALA A 111 7.82 -6.47 -16.77
N PRO A 112 9.08 -6.49 -16.31
CA PRO A 112 9.69 -7.73 -15.82
C PRO A 112 8.99 -8.34 -14.62
N THR A 113 8.55 -7.53 -13.65
CA THR A 113 7.81 -8.00 -12.47
C THR A 113 6.40 -8.45 -12.86
N LEU A 114 5.76 -7.75 -13.79
CA LEU A 114 4.45 -8.15 -14.30
C LEU A 114 4.52 -9.53 -14.98
N ALA A 115 5.44 -9.73 -15.90
CA ALA A 115 5.64 -11.02 -16.57
C ALA A 115 6.01 -12.14 -15.57
N PHE A 116 6.79 -11.81 -14.53
CA PHE A 116 7.12 -12.74 -13.46
C PHE A 116 5.87 -13.19 -12.69
N ALA A 117 5.02 -12.25 -12.26
CA ALA A 117 3.77 -12.57 -11.55
C ALA A 117 2.81 -13.38 -12.43
N GLN A 118 2.63 -12.99 -13.69
CA GLN A 118 1.82 -13.74 -14.66
C GLN A 118 2.32 -15.18 -14.83
N GLY A 119 3.64 -15.40 -14.82
CA GLY A 119 4.26 -16.72 -14.84
C GLY A 119 3.98 -17.59 -13.62
N PHE A 120 3.42 -17.02 -12.54
CA PHE A 120 2.88 -17.70 -11.36
C PHE A 120 1.34 -17.79 -11.37
N GLY A 121 0.69 -17.41 -12.46
CA GLY A 121 -0.77 -17.45 -12.56
C GLY A 121 -1.49 -16.26 -11.92
N PHE A 122 -0.79 -15.17 -11.63
CA PHE A 122 -1.47 -13.93 -11.22
C PHE A 122 -2.20 -13.31 -12.42
N GLU A 123 -3.46 -12.98 -12.22
CA GLU A 123 -4.33 -12.32 -13.18
C GLU A 123 -4.59 -10.87 -12.77
N GLN A 124 -4.69 -9.98 -13.75
CA GLN A 124 -5.08 -8.60 -13.51
C GLN A 124 -6.56 -8.51 -13.14
N ARG A 125 -6.88 -7.81 -12.05
CA ARG A 125 -8.25 -7.54 -11.59
C ARG A 125 -8.67 -6.10 -11.76
N GLY A 126 -7.72 -5.16 -11.76
CA GLY A 126 -8.02 -3.75 -11.88
C GLY A 126 -6.78 -2.91 -12.12
N GLU A 127 -7.02 -1.61 -12.24
CA GLU A 127 -5.98 -0.59 -12.30
C GLU A 127 -6.12 0.38 -11.15
N LEU A 128 -5.01 0.66 -10.51
CA LEU A 128 -4.91 1.57 -9.39
C LEU A 128 -3.97 2.72 -9.72
N MET A 129 -4.30 3.90 -9.23
CA MET A 129 -3.50 5.11 -9.41
C MET A 129 -2.98 5.62 -8.07
N VAL A 130 -1.75 6.07 -8.06
CA VAL A 130 -1.21 6.90 -6.98
C VAL A 130 -1.30 8.34 -7.40
N TRP A 131 -2.08 9.10 -6.66
CA TRP A 131 -2.31 10.52 -6.89
C TRP A 131 -1.50 11.35 -5.89
N ALA A 132 -1.00 12.48 -6.36
CA ALA A 132 -0.32 13.45 -5.51
C ALA A 132 -0.68 14.89 -5.90
N ARG A 133 -0.71 15.75 -4.89
CA ARG A 133 -0.70 17.19 -5.06
C ARG A 133 0.32 17.86 -4.16
N ARG A 134 0.82 18.98 -4.59
CA ARG A 134 1.73 19.81 -3.80
C ARG A 134 1.00 20.56 -2.69
N ALA A 135 1.77 20.96 -1.69
CA ALA A 135 1.32 21.84 -0.63
C ALA A 135 0.62 23.08 -1.20
N ARG A 136 -0.43 23.54 -0.50
CA ARG A 136 -1.17 24.74 -0.87
C ARG A 136 -1.02 25.80 0.23
N ALA A 137 -0.80 27.05 -0.18
CA ALA A 137 -0.80 28.17 0.73
C ALA A 137 -2.23 28.50 1.19
N GLY A 138 -2.44 28.72 2.48
CA GLY A 138 -3.75 29.12 3.03
C GLY A 138 -3.80 29.07 4.54
N LYS A 139 -4.83 29.69 5.12
CA LYS A 139 -5.18 29.47 6.53
C LYS A 139 -5.78 28.09 6.68
N VAL A 140 -5.21 27.29 7.54
CA VAL A 140 -5.60 25.91 7.77
C VAL A 140 -6.40 25.81 9.06
N THR A 141 -7.54 25.15 8.99
CA THR A 141 -8.24 24.72 10.18
C THR A 141 -7.83 23.28 10.46
N ALA A 142 -7.04 23.08 11.51
CA ALA A 142 -6.58 21.74 11.87
C ALA A 142 -7.77 20.83 12.21
N LEU A 143 -7.73 19.63 11.65
CA LEU A 143 -8.69 18.57 11.98
C LEU A 143 -8.24 17.82 13.22
N PRO A 144 -9.17 17.44 14.12
CA PRO A 144 -8.83 16.64 15.27
C PRO A 144 -8.39 15.24 14.83
N MET A 145 -7.22 14.83 15.29
CA MET A 145 -6.72 13.49 15.08
C MET A 145 -7.49 12.51 15.97
N ARG A 146 -7.94 11.40 15.40
CA ARG A 146 -8.79 10.41 16.07
C ARG A 146 -8.19 9.01 15.97
N ARG A 147 -8.74 8.12 16.80
CA ARG A 147 -8.62 6.66 16.62
C ARG A 147 -10.04 6.11 16.50
N LEU A 148 -10.29 5.33 15.48
CA LEU A 148 -11.56 4.64 15.28
C LEU A 148 -11.29 3.13 15.22
N ARG A 149 -12.28 2.35 15.68
CA ARG A 149 -12.25 0.89 15.52
C ARG A 149 -12.57 0.51 14.07
N GLU A 150 -12.11 -0.65 13.67
CA GLU A 150 -12.31 -1.19 12.31
C GLU A 150 -13.79 -1.15 11.87
N GLN A 151 -14.72 -1.56 12.75
CA GLN A 151 -16.16 -1.56 12.45
C GLN A 151 -16.71 -0.14 12.19
N ALA A 152 -16.23 0.86 12.92
CA ALA A 152 -16.65 2.24 12.72
C ALA A 152 -16.12 2.79 11.38
N ILE A 153 -14.90 2.42 10.99
CA ILE A 153 -14.32 2.79 9.69
C ILE A 153 -15.09 2.09 8.57
N ALA A 154 -15.39 0.81 8.72
CA ALA A 154 -16.17 0.05 7.74
C ALA A 154 -17.57 0.63 7.53
N ALA A 155 -18.20 1.12 8.61
CA ALA A 155 -19.52 1.77 8.52
C ALA A 155 -19.46 3.13 7.78
N ILE A 156 -18.37 3.88 7.92
CA ILE A 156 -18.15 5.14 7.20
C ILE A 156 -17.86 4.86 5.72
N ALA A 157 -16.96 3.92 5.45
CA ALA A 157 -16.52 3.58 4.09
C ALA A 157 -17.66 3.12 3.18
N GLN A 158 -18.67 2.41 3.70
CA GLN A 158 -19.90 1.97 3.01
C GLN A 158 -19.69 1.22 1.69
N ALA A 159 -18.45 0.90 1.31
CA ALA A 159 -18.08 0.23 0.08
C ALA A 159 -16.91 -0.73 0.32
N PRO A 160 -16.75 -1.76 -0.52
CA PRO A 160 -15.56 -2.57 -0.51
C PRO A 160 -14.31 -1.71 -0.71
N ALA A 161 -13.27 -1.94 0.08
CA ALA A 161 -12.01 -1.25 -0.07
C ALA A 161 -11.38 -1.56 -1.45
N ALA A 162 -10.72 -0.55 -2.03
CA ALA A 162 -10.09 -0.66 -3.33
C ALA A 162 -8.96 -1.70 -3.37
N CYS A 163 -8.23 -1.85 -2.25
CA CYS A 163 -7.13 -2.80 -2.11
C CYS A 163 -6.82 -3.03 -0.64
N TRP A 164 -5.91 -3.96 -0.36
CA TRP A 164 -5.48 -4.36 0.99
C TRP A 164 -5.11 -3.19 1.92
N GLN A 165 -4.31 -2.23 1.41
CA GLN A 165 -3.84 -1.10 2.22
C GLN A 165 -4.94 -0.12 2.62
N ARG A 166 -6.06 -0.14 1.92
CA ARG A 166 -7.21 0.74 2.14
C ARG A 166 -8.35 0.08 2.91
N GLU A 167 -8.22 -1.19 3.25
CA GLU A 167 -9.22 -1.88 4.06
C GLU A 167 -9.40 -1.19 5.44
N PRO A 168 -10.61 -1.24 6.02
CA PRO A 168 -10.89 -0.67 7.34
C PRO A 168 -9.90 -1.11 8.41
N ARG A 169 -9.43 -2.35 8.34
CA ARG A 169 -8.39 -2.89 9.21
C ARG A 169 -7.05 -2.15 9.07
N SER A 170 -6.60 -1.91 7.83
CA SER A 170 -5.36 -1.15 7.57
C SER A 170 -5.45 0.28 8.09
N VAL A 171 -6.61 0.92 7.95
CA VAL A 171 -6.85 2.27 8.45
C VAL A 171 -6.91 2.27 9.98
N ALA A 172 -7.61 1.32 10.61
CA ALA A 172 -7.73 1.20 12.06
C ALA A 172 -6.38 0.96 12.75
N LEU A 173 -5.47 0.27 12.09
CA LEU A 173 -4.12 0.02 12.57
C LEU A 173 -3.19 1.25 12.43
N ALA A 174 -3.57 2.29 11.70
CA ALA A 174 -2.85 3.55 11.75
C ALA A 174 -2.92 4.16 13.15
N MET A 175 -1.81 4.75 13.63
CA MET A 175 -1.76 5.23 15.02
C MET A 175 -2.73 6.39 15.27
N ARG A 176 -2.81 7.32 14.32
CA ARG A 176 -3.69 8.48 14.37
C ARG A 176 -3.99 8.96 12.96
N PHE A 177 -5.20 9.44 12.74
CA PHE A 177 -5.64 10.06 11.49
C PHE A 177 -6.75 11.08 11.75
N ALA A 178 -6.91 12.04 10.86
CA ALA A 178 -8.08 12.89 10.80
C ALA A 178 -9.16 12.22 9.95
N HIS A 179 -10.42 12.37 10.34
CA HIS A 179 -11.57 11.96 9.55
C HIS A 179 -12.23 13.19 8.98
N LEU A 180 -12.32 13.26 7.67
CA LEU A 180 -13.12 14.21 6.90
C LEU A 180 -14.39 13.51 6.43
N ASP A 181 -15.52 14.17 6.66
CA ASP A 181 -16.83 13.68 6.25
C ASP A 181 -17.59 14.82 5.59
N VAL A 182 -18.05 14.58 4.38
CA VAL A 182 -18.92 15.48 3.61
C VAL A 182 -20.07 14.66 3.03
N PRO A 183 -21.23 15.26 2.70
CA PRO A 183 -22.34 14.49 2.12
C PRO A 183 -21.91 13.65 0.93
N GLY A 184 -22.05 12.34 1.04
CA GLY A 184 -21.69 11.37 0.01
C GLY A 184 -20.21 11.08 -0.20
N ALA A 185 -19.31 11.61 0.66
CA ALA A 185 -17.89 11.31 0.56
C ALA A 185 -17.15 11.41 1.90
N TYR A 186 -16.06 10.66 2.02
CA TYR A 186 -15.22 10.64 3.23
C TYR A 186 -13.74 10.55 2.89
N ALA A 187 -12.88 10.91 3.84
CA ALA A 187 -11.46 10.59 3.80
C ALA A 187 -10.89 10.38 5.21
N PHE A 188 -9.97 9.44 5.32
CA PHE A 188 -9.10 9.27 6.49
C PHE A 188 -7.70 9.74 6.11
N VAL A 189 -7.21 10.79 6.81
CA VAL A 189 -5.95 11.45 6.44
C VAL A 189 -4.98 11.37 7.61
N ARG A 190 -3.80 10.85 7.35
CA ARG A 190 -2.67 10.93 8.27
C ARG A 190 -1.78 12.10 7.86
N THR A 191 -1.41 12.92 8.83
CA THR A 191 -0.43 13.98 8.65
C THR A 191 0.81 13.66 9.45
N ASP A 192 1.96 13.74 8.80
CA ASP A 192 3.28 13.66 9.40
C ASP A 192 4.02 15.00 9.15
N ASP A 193 5.21 15.20 9.71
CA ASP A 193 5.99 16.41 9.50
C ASP A 193 6.33 16.57 8.01
N GLY A 194 5.73 17.57 7.38
CA GLY A 194 6.00 18.00 6.01
C GLY A 194 5.15 17.33 4.91
N PHE A 195 4.48 16.21 5.15
CA PHE A 195 3.62 15.57 4.17
C PHE A 195 2.36 14.95 4.80
N ALA A 196 1.36 14.67 3.97
CA ALA A 196 0.16 13.98 4.39
C ALA A 196 -0.17 12.81 3.44
N ASN A 197 -0.86 11.82 3.97
CA ASN A 197 -1.29 10.65 3.21
C ASN A 197 -2.77 10.37 3.46
N VAL A 198 -3.55 10.23 2.40
CA VAL A 198 -4.91 9.73 2.48
C VAL A 198 -4.85 8.21 2.63
N LEU A 199 -5.26 7.71 3.78
CA LEU A 199 -5.24 6.28 4.11
C LEU A 199 -6.33 5.52 3.38
N ASP A 200 -7.51 6.16 3.28
CA ASP A 200 -8.63 5.71 2.47
C ASP A 200 -9.58 6.89 2.23
N ALA A 201 -10.27 6.89 1.11
CA ALA A 201 -11.28 7.88 0.74
C ALA A 201 -12.29 7.25 -0.22
N GLY A 202 -13.50 7.79 -0.23
CA GLY A 202 -14.53 7.38 -1.16
C GLY A 202 -15.50 8.51 -1.45
N ALA A 203 -16.17 8.42 -2.61
CA ALA A 203 -17.23 9.34 -3.00
C ALA A 203 -18.27 8.60 -3.83
N THR A 204 -19.55 8.90 -3.61
CA THR A 204 -20.68 8.28 -4.32
C THR A 204 -20.84 8.79 -5.73
N ASP A 205 -20.44 10.05 -5.97
CA ASP A 205 -20.58 10.74 -7.24
C ASP A 205 -19.54 11.87 -7.41
N ALA A 206 -19.53 12.50 -8.56
CA ALA A 206 -18.59 13.57 -8.91
C ALA A 206 -18.75 14.83 -8.03
N ALA A 207 -19.97 15.16 -7.63
CA ALA A 207 -20.24 16.36 -6.81
C ALA A 207 -19.69 16.16 -5.39
N SER A 208 -19.95 15.00 -4.79
CA SER A 208 -19.42 14.59 -3.49
C SER A 208 -17.89 14.49 -3.51
N ALA A 209 -17.30 13.94 -4.58
CA ALA A 209 -15.85 13.91 -4.78
C ALA A 209 -15.26 15.33 -4.81
N ALA A 210 -15.84 16.24 -5.59
CA ALA A 210 -15.38 17.63 -5.64
C ALA A 210 -15.52 18.34 -4.28
N ALA A 211 -16.58 18.06 -3.51
CA ALA A 211 -16.74 18.60 -2.16
C ALA A 211 -15.66 18.10 -1.21
N LEU A 212 -15.33 16.80 -1.27
CA LEU A 212 -14.25 16.20 -0.50
C LEU A 212 -12.90 16.84 -0.82
N LEU A 213 -12.59 17.04 -2.10
CA LEU A 213 -11.32 17.65 -2.53
C LEU A 213 -11.19 19.09 -2.03
N ARG A 214 -12.26 19.87 -2.06
CA ARG A 214 -12.27 21.22 -1.45
C ARG A 214 -12.02 21.16 0.06
N ALA A 215 -12.61 20.20 0.76
CA ALA A 215 -12.38 20.01 2.19
C ALA A 215 -10.92 19.61 2.48
N LEU A 216 -10.35 18.71 1.68
CA LEU A 216 -8.93 18.34 1.77
C LEU A 216 -8.01 19.56 1.57
N ASP A 217 -8.31 20.41 0.59
CA ASP A 217 -7.54 21.62 0.34
C ASP A 217 -7.62 22.64 1.49
N MET A 218 -8.76 22.71 2.15
CA MET A 218 -8.98 23.62 3.28
C MET A 218 -8.27 23.14 4.57
N HIS A 219 -8.18 21.85 4.78
CA HIS A 219 -7.73 21.27 6.04
C HIS A 219 -6.35 20.63 6.01
N VAL A 220 -5.83 20.32 4.83
CA VAL A 220 -4.54 19.62 4.67
C VAL A 220 -3.64 20.44 3.74
N PRO A 221 -2.80 21.36 4.27
CA PRO A 221 -1.97 22.23 3.44
C PRO A 221 -0.74 21.54 2.88
N GLN A 222 -0.27 20.44 3.49
CA GLN A 222 0.96 19.74 3.14
C GLN A 222 0.89 19.13 1.73
N ASP A 223 2.03 18.69 1.22
CA ASP A 223 2.06 17.72 0.12
C ASP A 223 1.19 16.53 0.50
N LEU A 224 0.30 16.11 -0.39
CA LEU A 224 -0.71 15.10 -0.11
C LEU A 224 -0.69 14.01 -1.17
N THR A 225 -0.72 12.76 -0.72
CA THR A 225 -0.82 11.60 -1.58
C THR A 225 -2.06 10.78 -1.28
N LEU A 226 -2.64 10.17 -2.30
CA LEU A 226 -3.65 9.12 -2.20
C LEU A 226 -3.16 7.92 -2.98
N ASN A 227 -2.90 6.83 -2.28
CA ASN A 227 -2.40 5.60 -2.89
C ASN A 227 -3.56 4.70 -3.32
N ASN A 228 -3.35 4.01 -4.44
CA ASN A 228 -4.18 2.89 -4.89
C ASN A 228 -5.67 3.25 -5.05
N GLU A 229 -5.94 4.39 -5.64
CA GLU A 229 -7.29 4.78 -6.05
C GLU A 229 -7.67 4.07 -7.35
N PRO A 230 -8.84 3.40 -7.44
CA PRO A 230 -9.29 2.80 -8.69
C PRO A 230 -9.35 3.82 -9.83
N ALA A 231 -8.84 3.42 -11.00
CA ALA A 231 -8.69 4.31 -12.15
C ALA A 231 -10.04 4.87 -12.66
N ASP A 232 -11.11 4.10 -12.51
CA ASP A 232 -12.46 4.38 -13.01
C ASP A 232 -13.41 5.00 -11.97
N SER A 233 -12.93 5.25 -10.75
CA SER A 233 -13.76 5.79 -9.67
C SER A 233 -14.22 7.24 -9.92
N PRO A 234 -15.35 7.67 -9.31
CA PRO A 234 -15.74 9.09 -9.31
C PRO A 234 -14.65 9.99 -8.71
N LEU A 235 -13.94 9.51 -7.68
CA LEU A 235 -12.88 10.27 -7.04
C LEU A 235 -11.66 10.43 -7.96
N SER A 236 -11.24 9.40 -8.70
CA SER A 236 -10.14 9.50 -9.68
C SER A 236 -10.39 10.59 -10.73
N ARG A 237 -11.59 10.66 -11.26
CA ARG A 237 -11.97 11.70 -12.23
C ARG A 237 -11.87 13.10 -11.61
N ALA A 238 -12.45 13.27 -10.42
CA ALA A 238 -12.44 14.56 -9.73
C ALA A 238 -11.02 15.01 -9.31
N LEU A 239 -10.12 14.07 -8.96
CA LEU A 239 -8.72 14.34 -8.68
C LEU A 239 -8.00 14.96 -9.88
N GLY A 240 -8.22 14.42 -11.08
CA GLY A 240 -7.67 14.98 -12.33
C GLY A 240 -8.15 16.40 -12.58
N ASP A 241 -9.45 16.64 -12.46
CA ASP A 241 -10.07 17.96 -12.65
C ASP A 241 -9.59 18.99 -11.59
N ALA A 242 -9.29 18.56 -10.38
CA ALA A 242 -8.74 19.39 -9.30
C ALA A 242 -7.24 19.64 -9.39
N GLY A 243 -6.58 19.17 -10.46
CA GLY A 243 -5.16 19.40 -10.71
C GLY A 243 -4.21 18.51 -9.90
N TRP A 244 -4.70 17.41 -9.33
CA TRP A 244 -3.83 16.36 -8.81
C TRP A 244 -3.11 15.66 -9.97
N ARG A 245 -1.97 15.07 -9.68
CA ARG A 245 -1.17 14.38 -10.70
C ARG A 245 -1.08 12.90 -10.38
N VAL A 246 -1.23 12.06 -11.38
CA VAL A 246 -0.89 10.64 -11.29
C VAL A 246 0.62 10.51 -11.27
N VAL A 247 1.17 10.01 -10.18
CA VAL A 247 2.61 9.80 -10.01
C VAL A 247 3.01 8.35 -10.27
N GLU A 248 2.04 7.41 -10.11
CA GLU A 248 2.26 6.00 -10.40
C GLU A 248 0.94 5.36 -10.86
N ARG A 249 1.05 4.37 -11.76
CA ARG A 249 -0.04 3.48 -12.18
C ARG A 249 0.35 2.05 -11.86
N GLN A 250 -0.59 1.30 -11.32
CA GLN A 250 -0.35 -0.08 -10.90
C GLN A 250 -1.46 -0.99 -11.43
N TYR A 251 -1.10 -2.24 -11.68
CA TYR A 251 -2.07 -3.32 -11.83
C TYR A 251 -2.32 -3.96 -10.48
N GLN A 252 -3.58 -4.13 -10.13
CA GLN A 252 -3.98 -5.01 -9.05
C GLN A 252 -4.02 -6.43 -9.59
N MET A 253 -3.24 -7.32 -9.01
CA MET A 253 -3.07 -8.69 -9.45
C MET A 253 -3.57 -9.65 -8.37
N VAL A 254 -4.21 -10.72 -8.78
CA VAL A 254 -4.74 -11.77 -7.88
C VAL A 254 -4.37 -13.14 -8.41
N HIS A 255 -3.94 -14.02 -7.51
CA HIS A 255 -3.71 -15.44 -7.79
C HIS A 255 -4.63 -16.28 -6.89
N THR A 256 -5.39 -17.20 -7.48
CA THR A 256 -6.21 -18.18 -6.77
C THR A 256 -5.44 -19.48 -6.62
N LEU A 257 -5.34 -19.98 -5.38
CA LEU A 257 -4.63 -21.21 -5.01
C LEU A 257 -5.53 -22.43 -5.06
#